data_a7dda988c544b546f3213d046096eb62
#
_entry.id   a7dda988c544b546f3213d046096eb62
#
_cell.length_a   1.000
_cell.length_b   1.000
_cell.length_c   1.000
_cell.angle_alpha   90.00
_cell.angle_beta   90.00
_cell.angle_gamma   90.00
#
_symmetry.space_group_name_H-M   'P 1'
#
loop_
_entity.id
_entity.type
_entity.pdbx_description
1 polymer ?
#
loop_
_entity_poly.entity_id
_entity_poly.type
_entity_poly.pdbx_seq_one_letter_code
_entity_poly.pdbx_strand_id
1 'polypeptide(L)'
;ENFDVSADVLVCGFGGAGGSAALEAALAGAEVVLFERASGSGGSTGMSSCEMYLGGSGGTALQKELGYKDSTENMISYLEMALEERGDPEKIRTYVEGAADHYDWAVSLGVTYKPAVMLERDVVPLTDESLLFTGNERTEIFKRKADPVPRGHVPSHEGDFGGRIFMDALTDAVEKAGVDIHYDSRVIRLLVKADGCVAGVVAREDNKEVFYEARRGVVLASGGFIMNKEMTAKYIPEIHNWATPYGNPFDMGDGIRLGMAAGGSVINMDQAFLSFPLYPPAKLTNGIMVNLQGDRFVNEDAYLARLGYYSSLQDEQRVYLLVDQDDYDHPMYIERLDVVAVGDTIEEIERESGLFPDGALQETVAFYNKFAETSQDPKFHKSPEWIKPLKAKPFALLDLSFENQTAVIMPGTTGPLTFSLGGLDTLPSGEVISVSGSVIPGLYAAGRVTAGLPRTSKGYASGMSVGDATFFGRLAGKSAAANADQV
;
A
#
# COMPACT_ATOMS: atom_id res chain seq x y z
N GLU A 1 34.01 20.60 -3.85
CA GLU A 1 33.23 21.10 -5.01
C GLU A 1 32.57 22.42 -4.58
N ASN A 2 32.47 23.38 -5.48
CA ASN A 2 31.76 24.64 -5.21
C ASN A 2 30.26 24.35 -5.44
N PHE A 3 29.42 24.70 -4.48
CA PHE A 3 27.97 24.64 -4.63
C PHE A 3 27.48 25.88 -5.38
N ASP A 4 26.47 25.72 -6.24
CA ASP A 4 25.81 26.80 -6.96
C ASP A 4 24.71 27.44 -6.11
N VAL A 5 24.01 26.62 -5.30
CA VAL A 5 22.90 26.99 -4.43
C VAL A 5 23.07 26.34 -3.07
N SER A 6 22.63 26.99 -2.00
CA SER A 6 22.65 26.45 -0.63
C SER A 6 21.28 26.64 0.03
N ALA A 7 20.80 25.60 0.70
CA ALA A 7 19.58 25.62 1.51
C ALA A 7 19.76 24.77 2.77
N ASP A 8 18.82 24.85 3.72
CA ASP A 8 18.90 24.04 4.93
C ASP A 8 18.55 22.58 4.64
N VAL A 9 17.42 22.36 3.98
CA VAL A 9 16.89 21.02 3.67
C VAL A 9 16.58 20.89 2.18
N LEU A 10 17.08 19.83 1.59
CA LEU A 10 16.78 19.45 0.20
C LEU A 10 15.86 18.25 0.18
N VAL A 11 14.73 18.32 -0.52
CA VAL A 11 13.75 17.24 -0.62
C VAL A 11 13.67 16.74 -2.05
N CYS A 12 13.77 15.42 -2.25
CA CYS A 12 13.82 14.78 -3.57
C CYS A 12 12.52 14.00 -3.85
N GLY A 13 11.62 14.58 -4.62
CA GLY A 13 10.31 14.05 -5.01
C GLY A 13 9.14 14.80 -4.36
N PHE A 14 8.10 15.14 -5.15
CA PHE A 14 6.91 15.85 -4.69
C PHE A 14 5.65 14.97 -4.79
N GLY A 15 5.72 13.80 -4.18
CA GLY A 15 4.57 12.99 -3.81
C GLY A 15 4.13 13.29 -2.37
N GLY A 16 3.28 12.43 -1.79
CA GLY A 16 2.80 12.59 -0.41
C GLY A 16 3.91 12.70 0.62
N ALA A 17 4.96 11.88 0.52
CA ALA A 17 6.09 11.91 1.46
C ALA A 17 6.91 13.19 1.35
N GLY A 18 7.30 13.56 0.13
CA GLY A 18 8.15 14.73 -0.08
C GLY A 18 7.44 16.04 0.21
N GLY A 19 6.19 16.20 -0.20
CA GLY A 19 5.39 17.37 0.14
C GLY A 19 5.20 17.53 1.65
N SER A 20 4.94 16.42 2.36
CA SER A 20 4.83 16.43 3.83
C SER A 20 6.14 16.79 4.51
N ALA A 21 7.27 16.25 4.01
CA ALA A 21 8.60 16.56 4.54
C ALA A 21 8.98 18.03 4.31
N ALA A 22 8.76 18.53 3.10
CA ALA A 22 9.07 19.93 2.75
C ALA A 22 8.23 20.92 3.57
N LEU A 23 6.92 20.63 3.73
CA LEU A 23 6.04 21.46 4.54
C LEU A 23 6.49 21.53 6.00
N GLU A 24 6.74 20.39 6.63
CA GLU A 24 7.12 20.36 8.05
C GLU A 24 8.52 20.96 8.29
N ALA A 25 9.46 20.79 7.35
CA ALA A 25 10.75 21.43 7.43
C ALA A 25 10.63 22.97 7.31
N ALA A 26 9.83 23.47 6.38
CA ALA A 26 9.59 24.91 6.22
C ALA A 26 8.87 25.50 7.42
N LEU A 27 7.84 24.81 7.97
CA LEU A 27 7.15 25.24 9.18
C LEU A 27 8.06 25.26 10.41
N ALA A 28 9.10 24.42 10.44
CA ALA A 28 10.16 24.47 11.47
C ALA A 28 11.19 25.59 11.25
N GLY A 29 11.01 26.42 10.22
CA GLY A 29 11.86 27.58 9.94
C GLY A 29 13.09 27.28 9.07
N ALA A 30 13.17 26.11 8.44
CA ALA A 30 14.25 25.78 7.52
C ALA A 30 13.99 26.40 6.13
N GLU A 31 15.07 26.81 5.46
CA GLU A 31 15.06 27.12 4.03
C GLU A 31 15.06 25.80 3.25
N VAL A 32 13.98 25.56 2.44
CA VAL A 32 13.75 24.28 1.79
C VAL A 32 13.72 24.41 0.27
N VAL A 33 14.47 23.54 -0.42
CA VAL A 33 14.36 23.32 -1.86
C VAL A 33 13.75 21.94 -2.11
N LEU A 34 12.72 21.88 -2.93
CA LEU A 34 11.98 20.66 -3.28
C LEU A 34 12.10 20.40 -4.78
N PHE A 35 12.68 19.24 -5.13
CA PHE A 35 12.87 18.81 -6.51
C PHE A 35 11.78 17.81 -6.92
N GLU A 36 11.15 18.04 -8.07
CA GLU A 36 10.22 17.09 -8.69
C GLU A 36 10.61 16.84 -10.16
N ARG A 37 10.71 15.57 -10.50
CA ARG A 37 11.09 15.14 -11.85
C ARG A 37 10.01 15.42 -12.90
N ALA A 38 8.73 15.36 -12.50
CA ALA A 38 7.59 15.69 -13.34
C ALA A 38 7.38 17.22 -13.38
N SER A 39 6.51 17.65 -14.30
CA SER A 39 6.08 19.05 -14.42
C SER A 39 4.97 19.45 -13.44
N GLY A 40 4.69 18.62 -12.44
CA GLY A 40 3.70 18.86 -11.41
C GLY A 40 3.82 17.90 -10.23
N SER A 41 3.26 18.28 -9.10
CA SER A 41 3.18 17.47 -7.88
C SER A 41 2.21 16.30 -8.00
N GLY A 42 2.31 15.34 -7.10
CA GLY A 42 1.34 14.25 -6.96
C GLY A 42 1.97 12.89 -6.72
N GLY A 43 2.90 12.48 -7.56
CA GLY A 43 3.47 11.15 -7.50
C GLY A 43 2.38 10.05 -7.56
N SER A 44 2.64 8.90 -6.98
CA SER A 44 1.63 7.83 -6.87
C SER A 44 0.52 8.16 -5.86
N THR A 45 0.76 9.06 -4.91
CA THR A 45 -0.26 9.54 -3.96
C THR A 45 -1.41 10.23 -4.72
N GLY A 46 -1.10 11.11 -5.66
CA GLY A 46 -2.09 11.80 -6.48
C GLY A 46 -2.91 10.88 -7.42
N MET A 47 -2.42 9.67 -7.67
CA MET A 47 -3.10 8.64 -8.49
C MET A 47 -3.97 7.69 -7.67
N SER A 48 -3.99 7.81 -6.35
CA SER A 48 -4.70 6.92 -5.43
C SER A 48 -6.02 7.53 -4.96
N SER A 49 -6.87 6.72 -4.31
CA SER A 49 -8.03 7.18 -3.54
C SER A 49 -7.64 7.99 -2.29
N CYS A 50 -6.37 8.05 -1.95
CA CYS A 50 -5.84 8.68 -0.75
C CYS A 50 -6.43 8.14 0.57
N GLU A 51 -6.68 6.88 0.61
CA GLU A 51 -6.93 6.23 1.90
C GLU A 51 -5.72 6.38 2.81
N MET A 52 -5.96 6.76 4.05
CA MET A 52 -4.98 6.74 5.12
C MET A 52 -5.47 5.79 6.22
N TYR A 53 -4.62 4.84 6.59
CA TYR A 53 -4.94 3.84 7.62
C TYR A 53 -4.64 4.41 9.00
N LEU A 54 -5.63 5.06 9.61
CA LEU A 54 -5.47 5.84 10.83
C LEU A 54 -6.36 5.33 11.97
N GLY A 55 -5.86 5.44 13.20
CA GLY A 55 -6.55 5.00 14.42
C GLY A 55 -5.63 5.14 15.63
N GLY A 56 -5.82 4.30 16.63
CA GLY A 56 -5.05 4.40 17.88
C GLY A 56 -5.40 5.63 18.71
N SER A 57 -4.79 5.77 19.86
CA SER A 57 -4.92 6.94 20.77
C SER A 57 -6.39 7.30 21.12
N GLY A 58 -7.26 6.29 21.15
CA GLY A 58 -8.70 6.46 21.39
C GLY A 58 -9.53 6.73 20.12
N GLY A 59 -8.88 6.76 18.96
CA GLY A 59 -9.48 7.02 17.64
C GLY A 59 -9.29 8.45 17.14
N THR A 60 -9.38 8.61 15.81
CA THR A 60 -9.42 9.93 15.16
C THR A 60 -10.71 10.68 15.52
N ALA A 61 -10.76 11.98 15.23
CA ALA A 61 -11.97 12.77 15.42
C ALA A 61 -13.16 12.18 14.62
N LEU A 62 -12.93 11.73 13.39
CA LEU A 62 -13.96 11.10 12.56
C LEU A 62 -14.47 9.77 13.16
N GLN A 63 -13.56 8.91 13.65
CA GLN A 63 -13.95 7.67 14.32
C GLN A 63 -14.79 7.96 15.57
N LYS A 64 -14.38 8.91 16.40
CA LYS A 64 -15.11 9.31 17.61
C LYS A 64 -16.51 9.87 17.32
N GLU A 65 -16.63 10.71 16.28
CA GLU A 65 -17.91 11.26 15.84
C GLU A 65 -18.89 10.16 15.40
N LEU A 66 -18.39 9.10 14.77
CA LEU A 66 -19.16 7.94 14.34
C LEU A 66 -19.32 6.86 15.43
N GLY A 67 -18.85 7.11 16.65
CA GLY A 67 -19.02 6.22 17.79
C GLY A 67 -17.99 5.09 17.89
N TYR A 68 -16.95 5.10 17.07
CA TYR A 68 -15.86 4.13 17.15
C TYR A 68 -14.79 4.56 18.15
N LYS A 69 -14.22 3.56 18.83
CA LYS A 69 -13.07 3.73 19.72
C LYS A 69 -11.97 2.80 19.26
N ASP A 70 -10.75 3.31 19.12
CA ASP A 70 -9.59 2.53 18.74
C ASP A 70 -8.43 2.85 19.67
N SER A 71 -8.13 1.96 20.61
CA SER A 71 -7.00 2.17 21.52
C SER A 71 -5.67 1.95 20.78
N THR A 72 -4.60 2.51 21.34
CA THR A 72 -3.24 2.28 20.86
C THR A 72 -2.91 0.79 20.81
N GLU A 73 -3.25 0.05 21.87
CA GLU A 73 -2.99 -1.38 21.98
C GLU A 73 -3.80 -2.18 20.96
N ASN A 74 -5.05 -1.79 20.68
CA ASN A 74 -5.89 -2.45 19.69
C ASN A 74 -5.30 -2.33 18.29
N MET A 75 -4.90 -1.13 17.88
CA MET A 75 -4.30 -0.92 16.56
C MET A 75 -2.91 -1.56 16.45
N ILE A 76 -2.08 -1.50 17.49
CA ILE A 76 -0.78 -2.20 17.53
C ILE A 76 -0.99 -3.71 17.38
N SER A 77 -1.90 -4.31 18.14
CA SER A 77 -2.19 -5.76 18.07
C SER A 77 -2.64 -6.18 16.67
N TYR A 78 -3.45 -5.36 16.00
CA TYR A 78 -3.84 -5.60 14.62
C TYR A 78 -2.64 -5.55 13.66
N LEU A 79 -1.82 -4.50 13.73
CA LEU A 79 -0.67 -4.32 12.84
C LEU A 79 0.42 -5.38 13.05
N GLU A 80 0.73 -5.72 14.29
CA GLU A 80 1.68 -6.80 14.61
C GLU A 80 1.22 -8.13 14.04
N MET A 81 -0.07 -8.46 14.16
CA MET A 81 -0.64 -9.66 13.55
C MET A 81 -0.63 -9.60 12.03
N ALA A 82 -0.90 -8.45 11.44
CA ALA A 82 -0.95 -8.26 9.98
C ALA A 82 0.43 -8.36 9.33
N LEU A 83 1.44 -7.77 9.97
CA LEU A 83 2.79 -7.67 9.42
C LEU A 83 3.73 -8.79 9.90
N GLU A 84 3.33 -9.52 10.95
CA GLU A 84 4.06 -10.65 11.52
C GLU A 84 5.54 -10.28 11.78
N GLU A 85 6.48 -11.20 11.51
CA GLU A 85 7.91 -10.98 11.70
C GLU A 85 8.54 -9.92 10.77
N ARG A 86 7.82 -9.46 9.74
CA ARG A 86 8.28 -8.38 8.86
C ARG A 86 7.98 -7.00 9.42
N GLY A 87 7.05 -6.89 10.37
CA GLY A 87 6.70 -5.62 11.02
C GLY A 87 7.89 -5.03 11.78
N ASP A 88 8.01 -3.71 11.74
CA ASP A 88 8.95 -2.96 12.54
C ASP A 88 8.22 -2.44 13.79
N PRO A 89 8.50 -2.96 14.98
CA PRO A 89 7.77 -2.58 16.20
C PRO A 89 7.88 -1.10 16.56
N GLU A 90 9.01 -0.47 16.27
CA GLU A 90 9.22 0.96 16.56
C GLU A 90 8.41 1.83 15.60
N LYS A 91 8.43 1.51 14.31
CA LYS A 91 7.60 2.21 13.31
C LYS A 91 6.11 2.00 13.56
N ILE A 92 5.69 0.77 13.90
CA ILE A 92 4.29 0.49 14.25
C ILE A 92 3.86 1.35 15.43
N ARG A 93 4.62 1.36 16.53
CA ARG A 93 4.29 2.15 17.71
C ARG A 93 4.26 3.64 17.41
N THR A 94 5.31 4.17 16.78
CA THR A 94 5.40 5.60 16.42
C THR A 94 4.22 6.03 15.54
N TYR A 95 3.87 5.22 14.56
CA TYR A 95 2.75 5.49 13.67
C TYR A 95 1.41 5.50 14.42
N VAL A 96 1.14 4.47 15.22
CA VAL A 96 -0.14 4.33 15.95
C VAL A 96 -0.31 5.44 16.98
N GLU A 97 0.75 5.81 17.69
CA GLU A 97 0.70 6.90 18.68
C GLU A 97 0.44 8.27 18.05
N GLY A 98 0.88 8.49 16.79
CA GLY A 98 0.70 9.74 16.07
C GLY A 98 -0.43 9.76 15.03
N ALA A 99 -1.10 8.64 14.79
CA ALA A 99 -2.06 8.53 13.68
C ALA A 99 -3.30 9.44 13.83
N ALA A 100 -3.81 9.61 15.06
CA ALA A 100 -4.94 10.50 15.32
C ALA A 100 -4.57 11.98 15.04
N ASP A 101 -3.41 12.42 15.52
CA ASP A 101 -2.89 13.77 15.22
C ASP A 101 -2.59 13.96 13.73
N HIS A 102 -2.22 12.88 13.03
CA HIS A 102 -2.00 12.92 11.58
C HIS A 102 -3.31 13.14 10.80
N TYR A 103 -4.42 12.57 11.26
CA TYR A 103 -5.74 12.91 10.73
C TYR A 103 -6.05 14.41 10.89
N ASP A 104 -5.85 14.96 12.09
CA ASP A 104 -6.08 16.37 12.35
C ASP A 104 -5.18 17.27 11.48
N TRP A 105 -3.94 16.84 11.24
CA TRP A 105 -3.04 17.52 10.30
C TRP A 105 -3.61 17.53 8.86
N ALA A 106 -4.12 16.42 8.36
CA ALA A 106 -4.73 16.36 7.02
C ALA A 106 -5.94 17.30 6.92
N VAL A 107 -6.78 17.34 7.96
CA VAL A 107 -7.90 18.30 8.05
C VAL A 107 -7.39 19.75 8.05
N SER A 108 -6.28 20.01 8.73
CA SER A 108 -5.69 21.38 8.79
C SER A 108 -5.17 21.87 7.44
N LEU A 109 -4.87 20.97 6.49
CA LEU A 109 -4.54 21.32 5.11
C LEU A 109 -5.78 21.75 4.28
N GLY A 110 -6.97 21.55 4.81
CA GLY A 110 -8.22 21.83 4.11
C GLY A 110 -8.88 20.59 3.47
N VAL A 111 -8.34 19.39 3.72
CA VAL A 111 -8.98 18.14 3.29
C VAL A 111 -10.25 17.91 4.10
N THR A 112 -11.37 17.64 3.42
CA THR A 112 -12.66 17.39 4.07
C THR A 112 -12.96 15.91 4.14
N TYR A 113 -13.54 15.50 5.26
CA TYR A 113 -14.01 14.14 5.53
C TYR A 113 -15.47 14.18 5.96
N LYS A 114 -16.30 13.37 5.31
CA LYS A 114 -17.72 13.25 5.67
C LYS A 114 -17.88 12.24 6.80
N PRO A 115 -18.61 12.58 7.89
CA PRO A 115 -18.84 11.65 8.99
C PRO A 115 -19.87 10.56 8.61
N ALA A 116 -19.45 9.68 7.71
CA ALA A 116 -20.22 8.52 7.29
C ALA A 116 -19.26 7.33 7.11
N VAL A 117 -19.72 6.14 7.49
CA VAL A 117 -18.96 4.88 7.35
C VAL A 117 -19.57 4.01 6.26
N MET A 118 -18.75 3.54 5.34
CA MET A 118 -19.12 2.51 4.38
C MET A 118 -18.95 1.14 5.04
N LEU A 119 -20.04 0.42 5.18
CA LEU A 119 -20.08 -0.92 5.80
C LEU A 119 -20.06 -2.05 4.77
N GLU A 120 -20.37 -1.74 3.52
CA GLU A 120 -20.32 -2.66 2.39
C GLU A 120 -18.89 -3.19 2.20
N ARG A 121 -18.82 -4.38 1.66
CA ARG A 121 -17.53 -5.00 1.31
C ARG A 121 -17.07 -4.47 -0.05
N ASP A 122 -16.35 -3.39 -0.04
CA ASP A 122 -15.76 -2.74 -1.21
C ASP A 122 -14.30 -2.34 -0.91
N VAL A 123 -13.58 -1.95 -1.93
CA VAL A 123 -12.16 -1.55 -1.86
C VAL A 123 -11.97 -0.04 -1.84
N VAL A 124 -12.94 0.70 -2.40
CA VAL A 124 -13.00 2.17 -2.38
C VAL A 124 -14.45 2.61 -2.22
N PRO A 125 -14.74 3.76 -1.61
CA PRO A 125 -16.11 4.27 -1.55
C PRO A 125 -16.55 4.68 -2.95
N LEU A 126 -17.65 4.11 -3.43
CA LEU A 126 -18.33 4.55 -4.66
C LEU A 126 -19.16 5.80 -4.45
N THR A 127 -19.39 6.14 -3.21
CA THR A 127 -20.06 7.33 -2.70
C THR A 127 -19.08 8.17 -1.89
N ASP A 128 -19.56 9.16 -1.16
CA ASP A 128 -18.71 10.15 -0.46
C ASP A 128 -18.43 9.84 1.01
N GLU A 129 -18.65 8.61 1.47
CA GLU A 129 -18.27 8.17 2.83
C GLU A 129 -16.76 8.26 3.02
N SER A 130 -16.35 8.73 4.18
CA SER A 130 -14.93 8.96 4.47
C SER A 130 -14.30 7.96 5.43
N LEU A 131 -15.06 7.00 5.97
CA LEU A 131 -14.53 5.97 6.86
C LEU A 131 -14.93 4.58 6.39
N LEU A 132 -13.97 3.66 6.31
CA LEU A 132 -14.22 2.30 5.84
C LEU A 132 -13.25 1.27 6.43
N PHE A 133 -13.64 0.00 6.35
CA PHE A 133 -12.76 -1.13 6.66
C PHE A 133 -11.94 -1.48 5.43
N THR A 134 -10.64 -1.28 5.48
CA THR A 134 -9.72 -1.41 4.34
C THR A 134 -8.67 -2.51 4.50
N GLY A 135 -8.84 -3.38 5.50
CA GLY A 135 -7.93 -4.49 5.77
C GLY A 135 -8.67 -5.77 6.16
N ASN A 136 -8.06 -6.55 7.03
CA ASN A 136 -8.59 -7.82 7.53
C ASN A 136 -9.30 -7.68 8.89
N GLU A 137 -9.69 -6.48 9.31
CA GLU A 137 -10.19 -6.19 10.65
C GLU A 137 -11.42 -7.02 11.02
N ARG A 138 -12.29 -7.28 10.03
CA ARG A 138 -13.54 -8.03 10.22
C ARG A 138 -13.42 -9.53 10.02
N THR A 139 -12.25 -10.05 9.64
CA THR A 139 -12.05 -11.49 9.48
C THR A 139 -11.92 -12.19 10.83
N GLU A 140 -12.39 -13.44 10.93
CA GLU A 140 -12.48 -14.18 12.18
C GLU A 140 -11.12 -14.33 12.89
N ILE A 141 -10.05 -14.54 12.13
CA ILE A 141 -8.71 -14.71 12.68
C ILE A 141 -8.24 -13.43 13.38
N PHE A 142 -8.46 -12.26 12.74
CA PHE A 142 -8.02 -10.97 13.27
C PHE A 142 -8.87 -10.52 14.47
N LYS A 143 -10.19 -10.78 14.44
CA LYS A 143 -11.09 -10.52 15.57
C LYS A 143 -10.67 -11.19 16.88
N ARG A 144 -9.90 -12.27 16.82
CA ARG A 144 -9.37 -12.96 18.02
C ARG A 144 -8.28 -12.18 18.74
N LYS A 145 -7.67 -11.19 18.07
CA LYS A 145 -6.52 -10.43 18.57
C LYS A 145 -6.79 -8.94 18.71
N ALA A 146 -7.65 -8.39 17.87
CA ALA A 146 -7.96 -6.98 17.86
C ALA A 146 -9.46 -6.78 17.56
N ASP A 147 -10.08 -5.85 18.25
CA ASP A 147 -11.45 -5.43 17.96
C ASP A 147 -11.51 -4.79 16.56
N PRO A 148 -12.51 -5.13 15.73
CA PRO A 148 -12.65 -4.57 14.41
C PRO A 148 -13.05 -3.09 14.47
N VAL A 149 -12.20 -2.22 13.95
CA VAL A 149 -12.43 -0.78 13.83
C VAL A 149 -12.15 -0.33 12.41
N PRO A 150 -13.02 0.48 11.77
CA PRO A 150 -12.72 1.04 10.45
C PRO A 150 -11.59 2.07 10.57
N ARG A 151 -10.52 1.88 9.82
CA ARG A 151 -9.30 2.72 9.87
C ARG A 151 -8.97 3.40 8.56
N GLY A 152 -9.61 3.01 7.46
CA GLY A 152 -9.47 3.67 6.16
C GLY A 152 -10.16 5.02 6.17
N HIS A 153 -9.38 6.10 6.09
CA HIS A 153 -9.87 7.48 6.01
C HIS A 153 -9.67 7.99 4.60
N VAL A 154 -10.72 8.41 3.93
CA VAL A 154 -10.72 8.86 2.53
C VAL A 154 -11.28 10.28 2.44
N PRO A 155 -10.64 11.20 1.69
CA PRO A 155 -11.24 12.50 1.42
C PRO A 155 -12.67 12.36 0.89
N SER A 156 -13.57 13.23 1.36
CA SER A 156 -14.99 13.21 0.95
C SER A 156 -15.09 13.48 -0.56
N HIS A 157 -15.32 12.41 -1.33
CA HIS A 157 -15.41 12.46 -2.78
C HIS A 157 -16.00 11.15 -3.32
N GLU A 158 -16.82 11.24 -4.35
CA GLU A 158 -17.31 10.06 -5.06
C GLU A 158 -16.21 9.50 -5.98
N GLY A 159 -15.92 8.21 -5.86
CA GLY A 159 -14.96 7.50 -6.70
C GLY A 159 -13.51 7.55 -6.21
N ASP A 160 -12.55 7.34 -7.12
CA ASP A 160 -11.16 7.02 -6.81
C ASP A 160 -10.20 8.19 -7.04
N PHE A 161 -10.61 9.43 -6.73
CA PHE A 161 -9.84 10.66 -7.00
C PHE A 161 -9.38 11.42 -5.75
N GLY A 162 -9.52 10.84 -4.56
CA GLY A 162 -9.16 11.48 -3.29
C GLY A 162 -7.69 11.90 -3.21
N GLY A 163 -6.81 11.15 -3.89
CA GLY A 163 -5.38 11.46 -3.97
C GLY A 163 -5.09 12.81 -4.61
N ARG A 164 -5.82 13.19 -5.62
CA ARG A 164 -5.66 14.51 -6.25
C ARG A 164 -6.12 15.61 -5.32
N ILE A 165 -7.26 15.44 -4.64
CA ILE A 165 -7.78 16.39 -3.67
C ILE A 165 -6.77 16.63 -2.54
N PHE A 166 -6.21 15.56 -1.99
CA PHE A 166 -5.20 15.67 -0.95
C PHE A 166 -3.92 16.35 -1.44
N MET A 167 -3.42 15.96 -2.63
CA MET A 167 -2.19 16.52 -3.17
C MET A 167 -2.33 17.99 -3.56
N ASP A 168 -3.50 18.43 -4.03
CA ASP A 168 -3.77 19.84 -4.29
C ASP A 168 -3.71 20.65 -2.99
N ALA A 169 -4.36 20.17 -1.92
CA ALA A 169 -4.30 20.82 -0.61
C ALA A 169 -2.87 20.86 -0.03
N LEU A 170 -2.11 19.76 -0.16
CA LEU A 170 -0.72 19.70 0.29
C LEU A 170 0.18 20.64 -0.53
N THR A 171 0.00 20.68 -1.84
CA THR A 171 0.77 21.57 -2.73
C THR A 171 0.55 23.04 -2.37
N ASP A 172 -0.72 23.43 -2.20
CA ASP A 172 -1.08 24.78 -1.76
C ASP A 172 -0.40 25.15 -0.41
N ALA A 173 -0.36 24.21 0.53
CA ALA A 173 0.28 24.42 1.84
C ALA A 173 1.81 24.56 1.71
N VAL A 174 2.45 23.74 0.88
CA VAL A 174 3.89 23.78 0.60
C VAL A 174 4.28 25.12 -0.05
N GLU A 175 3.51 25.58 -1.05
CA GLU A 175 3.73 26.89 -1.71
C GLU A 175 3.56 28.05 -0.71
N LYS A 176 2.50 28.02 0.10
CA LYS A 176 2.26 29.04 1.14
C LYS A 176 3.34 29.09 2.22
N ALA A 177 3.98 27.96 2.49
CA ALA A 177 5.10 27.88 3.43
C ALA A 177 6.41 28.45 2.87
N GLY A 178 6.45 28.85 1.59
CA GLY A 178 7.60 29.48 0.95
C GLY A 178 8.70 28.49 0.54
N VAL A 179 8.37 27.25 0.31
CA VAL A 179 9.29 26.24 -0.23
C VAL A 179 9.66 26.60 -1.66
N ASP A 180 10.95 26.54 -2.00
CA ASP A 180 11.45 26.72 -3.37
C ASP A 180 11.26 25.41 -4.16
N ILE A 181 10.32 25.39 -5.12
CA ILE A 181 9.90 24.16 -5.83
C ILE A 181 10.49 24.17 -7.24
N HIS A 182 11.27 23.14 -7.56
CA HIS A 182 11.87 22.91 -8.86
C HIS A 182 11.20 21.73 -9.56
N TYR A 183 10.26 22.02 -10.47
CA TYR A 183 9.67 21.02 -11.37
C TYR A 183 10.63 20.72 -12.56
N ASP A 184 10.39 19.63 -13.26
CA ASP A 184 11.24 19.14 -14.35
C ASP A 184 12.72 19.01 -13.94
N SER A 185 12.94 18.81 -12.64
CA SER A 185 14.25 18.76 -11.99
C SER A 185 14.51 17.37 -11.40
N ARG A 186 15.55 16.69 -11.89
CA ARG A 186 15.90 15.33 -11.45
C ARG A 186 17.16 15.33 -10.62
N VAL A 187 17.08 14.93 -9.37
CA VAL A 187 18.26 14.62 -8.56
C VAL A 187 18.93 13.36 -9.11
N ILE A 188 20.21 13.46 -9.46
CA ILE A 188 20.98 12.41 -10.12
C ILE A 188 22.14 11.88 -9.29
N ARG A 189 22.54 12.60 -8.24
CA ARG A 189 23.68 12.24 -7.39
C ARG A 189 23.53 12.84 -5.99
N LEU A 190 23.96 12.12 -4.97
CA LEU A 190 24.21 12.67 -3.63
C LEU A 190 25.67 13.13 -3.54
N LEU A 191 25.91 14.22 -2.85
CA LEU A 191 27.25 14.74 -2.56
C LEU A 191 27.60 14.31 -1.14
N VAL A 192 28.59 13.43 -1.03
CA VAL A 192 29.01 12.82 0.23
C VAL A 192 30.41 13.30 0.59
N LYS A 193 30.57 13.84 1.80
CA LYS A 193 31.88 14.27 2.35
C LYS A 193 32.76 13.05 2.67
N ALA A 194 34.03 13.27 2.89
CA ALA A 194 34.99 12.21 3.21
C ALA A 194 34.68 11.45 4.51
N ASP A 195 33.96 12.08 5.44
CA ASP A 195 33.51 11.48 6.69
C ASP A 195 32.20 10.67 6.54
N GLY A 196 31.64 10.60 5.34
CA GLY A 196 30.39 9.88 5.02
C GLY A 196 29.13 10.73 5.18
N CYS A 197 29.22 11.99 5.55
CA CYS A 197 28.09 12.89 5.67
C CYS A 197 27.54 13.29 4.30
N VAL A 198 26.20 13.21 4.11
CA VAL A 198 25.55 13.71 2.90
C VAL A 198 25.34 15.21 3.01
N ALA A 199 26.06 15.97 2.17
CA ALA A 199 26.14 17.42 2.22
C ALA A 199 25.36 18.12 1.11
N GLY A 200 24.71 17.38 0.21
CA GLY A 200 23.96 18.01 -0.87
C GLY A 200 23.61 17.04 -1.99
N VAL A 201 23.12 17.61 -3.07
CA VAL A 201 22.72 16.87 -4.27
C VAL A 201 23.23 17.55 -5.55
N VAL A 202 23.29 16.76 -6.62
CA VAL A 202 23.37 17.30 -7.98
C VAL A 202 22.02 17.06 -8.63
N ALA A 203 21.35 18.13 -9.06
CA ALA A 203 20.12 18.10 -9.81
C ALA A 203 20.40 18.39 -11.30
N ARG A 204 19.62 17.75 -12.17
CA ARG A 204 19.63 18.05 -13.60
C ARG A 204 18.41 18.88 -13.95
N GLU A 205 18.66 20.10 -14.40
CA GLU A 205 17.69 21.13 -14.75
C GLU A 205 18.05 21.69 -16.13
N ASP A 206 17.12 21.75 -17.07
CA ASP A 206 17.36 22.20 -18.45
C ASP A 206 18.64 21.60 -19.09
N ASN A 207 18.87 20.30 -18.85
CA ASN A 207 20.06 19.55 -19.26
C ASN A 207 21.40 20.04 -18.66
N LYS A 208 21.38 20.84 -17.60
CA LYS A 208 22.56 21.25 -16.86
C LYS A 208 22.58 20.57 -15.49
N GLU A 209 23.78 20.34 -15.00
CA GLU A 209 23.99 19.87 -13.62
C GLU A 209 24.18 21.09 -12.72
N VAL A 210 23.34 21.17 -11.68
CA VAL A 210 23.37 22.22 -10.65
C VAL A 210 23.70 21.57 -9.31
N PHE A 211 24.64 22.15 -8.57
CA PHE A 211 25.15 21.62 -7.30
C PHE A 211 24.48 22.34 -6.14
N TYR A 212 23.68 21.62 -5.37
CA TYR A 212 22.96 22.14 -4.21
C TYR A 212 23.58 21.66 -2.91
N GLU A 213 23.91 22.60 -2.02
CA GLU A 213 24.33 22.31 -0.65
C GLU A 213 23.11 22.13 0.25
N ALA A 214 23.13 21.08 1.08
CA ALA A 214 22.23 20.88 2.19
C ALA A 214 22.98 21.20 3.50
N ARG A 215 22.66 22.30 4.12
CA ARG A 215 23.30 22.68 5.41
C ARG A 215 22.90 21.71 6.54
N ARG A 216 21.71 21.12 6.49
CA ARG A 216 21.16 20.26 7.53
C ARG A 216 20.84 18.85 7.06
N GLY A 217 20.31 18.68 5.85
CA GLY A 217 20.05 17.34 5.35
C GLY A 217 19.32 17.24 4.02
N VAL A 218 19.36 16.05 3.47
CA VAL A 218 18.66 15.64 2.24
C VAL A 218 17.62 14.60 2.59
N VAL A 219 16.37 14.80 2.15
CA VAL A 219 15.26 13.86 2.30
C VAL A 219 14.95 13.19 0.96
N LEU A 220 15.12 11.88 0.85
CA LEU A 220 14.75 11.10 -0.31
C LEU A 220 13.27 10.69 -0.18
N ALA A 221 12.44 11.06 -1.17
CA ALA A 221 10.99 10.81 -1.19
C ALA A 221 10.47 10.50 -2.61
N SER A 222 11.30 9.87 -3.44
CA SER A 222 11.08 9.68 -4.88
C SER A 222 10.29 8.43 -5.25
N GLY A 223 9.60 7.78 -4.31
CA GLY A 223 8.79 6.60 -4.54
C GLY A 223 9.58 5.28 -4.67
N GLY A 224 8.86 4.23 -5.09
CA GLY A 224 9.40 2.87 -5.20
C GLY A 224 10.10 2.57 -6.51
N PHE A 225 10.19 1.26 -6.86
CA PHE A 225 10.94 0.80 -8.03
C PHE A 225 10.13 -0.07 -9.01
N ILE A 226 8.80 -0.11 -8.87
CA ILE A 226 7.99 -1.08 -9.62
C ILE A 226 8.04 -0.89 -11.14
N MET A 227 8.31 0.32 -11.62
CA MET A 227 8.45 0.62 -13.05
C MET A 227 9.85 0.29 -13.60
N ASN A 228 10.81 -0.05 -12.75
CA ASN A 228 12.16 -0.40 -13.14
C ASN A 228 12.30 -1.90 -13.37
N LYS A 229 12.31 -2.31 -14.65
CA LYS A 229 12.38 -3.73 -15.05
C LYS A 229 13.64 -4.45 -14.55
N GLU A 230 14.78 -3.77 -14.46
CA GLU A 230 16.02 -4.37 -13.94
C GLU A 230 15.92 -4.63 -12.43
N MET A 231 15.37 -3.67 -11.67
CA MET A 231 15.19 -3.84 -10.23
C MET A 231 14.10 -4.88 -9.92
N THR A 232 12.99 -4.89 -10.65
CA THR A 232 11.94 -5.89 -10.45
C THR A 232 12.44 -7.29 -10.80
N ALA A 233 13.14 -7.46 -11.90
CA ALA A 233 13.75 -8.75 -12.27
C ALA A 233 14.78 -9.23 -11.23
N LYS A 234 15.50 -8.31 -10.59
CA LYS A 234 16.51 -8.63 -9.58
C LYS A 234 15.92 -8.97 -8.21
N TYR A 235 14.96 -8.18 -7.75
CA TYR A 235 14.50 -8.23 -6.36
C TYR A 235 13.16 -8.96 -6.16
N ILE A 236 12.28 -8.93 -7.17
CA ILE A 236 10.97 -9.59 -7.18
C ILE A 236 10.74 -10.38 -8.48
N PRO A 237 11.66 -11.31 -8.82
CA PRO A 237 11.66 -11.98 -10.14
C PRO A 237 10.38 -12.74 -10.44
N GLU A 238 9.75 -13.33 -9.45
CA GLU A 238 8.49 -14.04 -9.62
C GLU A 238 7.37 -13.08 -10.02
N ILE A 239 7.23 -11.96 -9.30
CA ILE A 239 6.22 -10.92 -9.56
C ILE A 239 6.47 -10.24 -10.90
N HIS A 240 7.75 -10.01 -11.25
CA HIS A 240 8.15 -9.37 -12.52
C HIS A 240 7.52 -10.04 -13.75
N ASN A 241 7.33 -11.36 -13.72
CA ASN A 241 6.91 -12.13 -14.88
C ASN A 241 5.38 -12.08 -15.12
N TRP A 242 4.56 -11.83 -14.10
CA TRP A 242 3.12 -11.99 -14.21
C TRP A 242 2.27 -10.88 -13.57
N ALA A 243 2.87 -9.88 -12.97
CA ALA A 243 2.13 -8.77 -12.37
C ALA A 243 2.18 -7.51 -13.22
N THR A 244 1.13 -6.69 -13.13
CA THR A 244 1.05 -5.40 -13.80
C THR A 244 1.56 -4.29 -12.86
N PRO A 245 2.65 -3.59 -13.20
CA PRO A 245 3.13 -2.45 -12.43
C PRO A 245 2.07 -1.35 -12.32
N TYR A 246 1.80 -0.90 -11.09
CA TYR A 246 0.82 0.14 -10.79
C TYR A 246 1.43 1.24 -9.93
N GLY A 247 1.46 2.46 -10.45
CA GLY A 247 2.03 3.62 -9.80
C GLY A 247 2.45 4.71 -10.78
N ASN A 248 3.17 5.70 -10.28
CA ASN A 248 3.71 6.78 -11.11
C ASN A 248 4.76 6.22 -12.09
N PRO A 249 4.79 6.67 -13.37
CA PRO A 249 5.79 6.22 -14.34
C PRO A 249 7.26 6.41 -13.89
N PHE A 250 7.49 7.31 -12.94
CA PHE A 250 8.82 7.58 -12.38
C PHE A 250 9.15 6.77 -11.11
N ASP A 251 8.33 5.81 -10.71
CA ASP A 251 8.67 4.82 -9.68
C ASP A 251 9.79 3.87 -10.16
N MET A 252 10.95 4.46 -10.46
CA MET A 252 12.12 3.83 -11.09
C MET A 252 13.22 3.44 -10.10
N GLY A 253 13.00 3.64 -8.79
CA GLY A 253 13.98 3.33 -7.75
C GLY A 253 15.17 4.30 -7.68
N ASP A 254 15.03 5.49 -8.23
CA ASP A 254 16.14 6.46 -8.28
C ASP A 254 16.65 6.80 -6.87
N GLY A 255 15.75 7.16 -5.93
CA GLY A 255 16.13 7.47 -4.55
C GLY A 255 16.70 6.28 -3.80
N ILE A 256 16.19 5.06 -4.05
CA ILE A 256 16.75 3.85 -3.45
C ILE A 256 18.21 3.68 -3.89
N ARG A 257 18.50 3.81 -5.19
CA ARG A 257 19.86 3.70 -5.73
C ARG A 257 20.77 4.80 -5.22
N LEU A 258 20.26 6.02 -5.10
CA LEU A 258 21.02 7.14 -4.51
C LEU A 258 21.40 6.87 -3.05
N GLY A 259 20.45 6.40 -2.23
CA GLY A 259 20.72 6.02 -0.85
C GLY A 259 21.72 4.86 -0.73
N MET A 260 21.58 3.83 -1.57
CA MET A 260 22.54 2.72 -1.63
C MET A 260 23.95 3.20 -2.02
N ALA A 261 24.05 4.12 -2.97
CA ALA A 261 25.35 4.68 -3.39
C ALA A 261 26.03 5.49 -2.27
N ALA A 262 25.24 6.06 -1.33
CA ALA A 262 25.74 6.70 -0.11
C ALA A 262 26.04 5.72 1.03
N GLY A 263 25.92 4.40 0.81
CA GLY A 263 26.14 3.34 1.81
C GLY A 263 24.90 2.91 2.58
N GLY A 264 23.70 3.33 2.15
CA GLY A 264 22.43 2.97 2.77
C GLY A 264 22.08 1.47 2.61
N SER A 265 21.57 0.88 3.68
CA SER A 265 21.00 -0.47 3.69
C SER A 265 19.64 -0.47 3.02
N VAL A 266 19.31 -1.54 2.33
CA VAL A 266 17.97 -1.82 1.81
C VAL A 266 17.43 -3.11 2.40
N ILE A 267 16.16 -3.10 2.74
CA ILE A 267 15.47 -4.25 3.32
C ILE A 267 14.12 -4.48 2.64
N ASN A 268 13.55 -5.66 2.82
CA ASN A 268 12.22 -6.02 2.33
C ASN A 268 12.06 -5.88 0.80
N MET A 269 13.17 -5.95 0.05
CA MET A 269 13.20 -5.74 -1.41
C MET A 269 12.45 -6.82 -2.19
N ASP A 270 12.22 -7.99 -1.57
CA ASP A 270 11.49 -9.14 -2.09
C ASP A 270 9.97 -8.99 -2.02
N GLN A 271 9.46 -7.89 -1.45
CA GLN A 271 8.04 -7.72 -1.19
C GLN A 271 7.38 -6.69 -2.11
N ALA A 272 6.15 -7.01 -2.49
CA ALA A 272 5.28 -6.13 -3.25
C ALA A 272 3.82 -6.34 -2.84
N PHE A 273 3.00 -5.33 -3.02
CA PHE A 273 1.56 -5.42 -2.96
C PHE A 273 1.03 -6.18 -4.18
N LEU A 274 0.02 -7.02 -3.98
CA LEU A 274 -0.65 -7.79 -5.02
C LEU A 274 -2.16 -7.62 -4.87
N SER A 275 -2.82 -6.96 -5.80
CA SER A 275 -4.28 -6.84 -5.77
C SER A 275 -4.95 -8.12 -6.24
N PHE A 276 -6.04 -8.49 -5.60
CA PHE A 276 -6.92 -9.57 -6.04
C PHE A 276 -8.38 -9.14 -5.84
N PRO A 277 -8.96 -8.38 -6.76
CA PRO A 277 -10.24 -7.71 -6.57
C PRO A 277 -11.42 -8.68 -6.78
N LEU A 278 -11.57 -9.67 -5.89
CA LEU A 278 -12.68 -10.62 -5.88
C LEU A 278 -14.03 -9.91 -5.68
N TYR A 279 -14.04 -8.82 -4.96
CA TYR A 279 -15.22 -8.02 -4.61
C TYR A 279 -14.97 -6.53 -4.94
N PRO A 280 -16.01 -5.72 -5.15
CA PRO A 280 -17.42 -6.08 -5.21
C PRO A 280 -17.78 -6.89 -6.46
N PRO A 281 -18.94 -7.60 -6.55
CA PRO A 281 -20.00 -7.68 -5.53
C PRO A 281 -19.64 -8.56 -4.34
N ALA A 282 -20.09 -8.18 -3.17
CA ALA A 282 -19.77 -8.86 -1.92
C ALA A 282 -20.21 -10.33 -1.88
N LYS A 283 -21.30 -10.70 -2.56
CA LYS A 283 -21.83 -12.07 -2.60
C LYS A 283 -20.86 -13.10 -3.17
N LEU A 284 -19.88 -12.69 -4.01
CA LEU A 284 -18.83 -13.59 -4.49
C LEU A 284 -17.97 -14.15 -3.34
N THR A 285 -17.92 -13.45 -2.21
CA THR A 285 -17.26 -13.93 -0.99
C THR A 285 -17.89 -15.22 -0.43
N ASN A 286 -19.16 -15.53 -0.74
CA ASN A 286 -19.82 -16.78 -0.33
C ASN A 286 -19.25 -18.01 -1.05
N GLY A 287 -18.67 -17.85 -2.23
CA GLY A 287 -17.99 -18.89 -2.95
C GLY A 287 -16.75 -19.42 -2.23
N ILE A 288 -16.10 -20.42 -2.83
CA ILE A 288 -14.82 -20.94 -2.34
C ILE A 288 -13.73 -20.84 -3.41
N MET A 289 -12.56 -20.37 -3.03
CA MET A 289 -11.39 -20.32 -3.89
C MET A 289 -10.61 -21.63 -3.82
N VAL A 290 -10.34 -22.22 -4.98
CA VAL A 290 -9.61 -23.48 -5.10
C VAL A 290 -8.43 -23.38 -6.05
N ASN A 291 -7.39 -24.17 -5.79
CA ASN A 291 -6.19 -24.31 -6.62
C ASN A 291 -6.32 -25.51 -7.60
N LEU A 292 -5.27 -25.80 -8.36
CA LEU A 292 -5.21 -26.94 -9.30
C LEU A 292 -5.32 -28.31 -8.64
N GLN A 293 -5.07 -28.44 -7.34
CA GLN A 293 -5.26 -29.65 -6.58
C GLN A 293 -6.72 -29.85 -6.12
N GLY A 294 -7.61 -28.89 -6.41
CA GLY A 294 -9.00 -28.89 -5.93
C GLY A 294 -9.13 -28.46 -4.47
N ASP A 295 -8.04 -27.97 -3.85
CA ASP A 295 -7.98 -27.56 -2.46
C ASP A 295 -8.27 -26.07 -2.28
N ARG A 296 -9.05 -25.73 -1.22
CA ARG A 296 -9.10 -24.36 -0.71
C ARG A 296 -7.76 -23.98 -0.07
N PHE A 297 -7.37 -22.73 -0.21
CA PHE A 297 -6.07 -22.26 0.27
C PHE A 297 -6.14 -20.94 1.08
N VAL A 298 -7.31 -20.31 1.18
CA VAL A 298 -7.50 -19.03 1.88
C VAL A 298 -8.94 -18.89 2.38
N ASN A 299 -9.15 -18.00 3.35
CA ASN A 299 -10.48 -17.51 3.69
C ASN A 299 -10.89 -16.41 2.69
N GLU A 300 -11.96 -16.62 1.96
CA GLU A 300 -12.39 -15.76 0.86
C GLU A 300 -12.90 -14.38 1.33
N ASP A 301 -13.13 -14.22 2.62
CA ASP A 301 -13.46 -12.94 3.26
C ASP A 301 -12.23 -12.09 3.62
N ALA A 302 -11.02 -12.57 3.31
CA ALA A 302 -9.81 -11.79 3.49
C ALA A 302 -9.78 -10.54 2.58
N TYR A 303 -9.00 -9.54 3.00
CA TYR A 303 -8.76 -8.36 2.19
C TYR A 303 -8.03 -8.72 0.88
N LEU A 304 -8.30 -7.97 -0.19
CA LEU A 304 -7.83 -8.28 -1.55
C LEU A 304 -6.32 -8.54 -1.66
N ALA A 305 -5.50 -7.82 -0.91
CA ALA A 305 -4.06 -8.01 -0.94
C ALA A 305 -3.62 -9.34 -0.30
N ARG A 306 -4.34 -9.81 0.71
CA ARG A 306 -4.13 -11.13 1.32
C ARG A 306 -4.58 -12.25 0.38
N LEU A 307 -5.69 -12.07 -0.33
CA LEU A 307 -6.11 -12.98 -1.40
C LEU A 307 -5.03 -13.07 -2.49
N GLY A 308 -4.50 -11.93 -2.94
CA GLY A 308 -3.43 -11.87 -3.93
C GLY A 308 -2.15 -12.58 -3.47
N TYR A 309 -1.75 -12.37 -2.22
CA TYR A 309 -0.60 -13.06 -1.63
C TYR A 309 -0.75 -14.59 -1.67
N TYR A 310 -1.84 -15.12 -1.15
CA TYR A 310 -2.05 -16.58 -1.14
C TYR A 310 -2.27 -17.16 -2.53
N SER A 311 -2.88 -16.41 -3.45
CA SER A 311 -3.01 -16.82 -4.85
C SER A 311 -1.67 -16.90 -5.55
N SER A 312 -0.72 -16.00 -5.23
CA SER A 312 0.64 -16.01 -5.80
C SER A 312 1.45 -17.24 -5.41
N LEU A 313 1.10 -17.89 -4.31
CA LEU A 313 1.77 -19.11 -3.81
C LEU A 313 1.21 -20.40 -4.44
N GLN A 314 0.12 -20.32 -5.23
CA GLN A 314 -0.46 -21.48 -5.87
C GLN A 314 0.30 -21.83 -7.17
N ASP A 315 0.28 -23.11 -7.53
CA ASP A 315 0.96 -23.60 -8.73
C ASP A 315 0.53 -22.82 -9.97
N GLU A 316 1.48 -22.31 -10.73
CA GLU A 316 1.29 -21.48 -11.92
C GLU A 316 0.39 -20.23 -11.69
N GLN A 317 0.17 -19.83 -10.44
CA GLN A 317 -0.79 -18.79 -10.01
C GLN A 317 -2.22 -19.04 -10.57
N ARG A 318 -2.57 -20.32 -10.76
CA ARG A 318 -3.88 -20.73 -11.25
C ARG A 318 -4.83 -20.98 -10.08
N VAL A 319 -5.85 -20.17 -10.02
CA VAL A 319 -6.85 -20.17 -8.97
C VAL A 319 -8.25 -19.95 -9.54
N TYR A 320 -9.21 -20.61 -8.95
CA TYR A 320 -10.58 -20.63 -9.43
C TYR A 320 -11.53 -20.29 -8.29
N LEU A 321 -12.67 -19.67 -8.61
CA LEU A 321 -13.77 -19.44 -7.68
C LEU A 321 -14.93 -20.35 -8.06
N LEU A 322 -15.33 -21.24 -7.16
CA LEU A 322 -16.55 -22.02 -7.29
C LEU A 322 -17.69 -21.28 -6.58
N VAL A 323 -18.74 -21.00 -7.31
CA VAL A 323 -19.98 -20.37 -6.83
C VAL A 323 -21.21 -21.19 -7.21
N ASP A 324 -22.27 -21.04 -6.47
CA ASP A 324 -23.59 -21.54 -6.85
C ASP A 324 -24.42 -20.45 -7.58
N GLN A 325 -25.58 -20.79 -8.08
CA GLN A 325 -26.43 -19.90 -8.87
C GLN A 325 -26.79 -18.59 -8.13
N ASP A 326 -27.00 -18.65 -6.83
CA ASP A 326 -27.43 -17.48 -6.03
C ASP A 326 -26.31 -16.44 -5.91
N ASP A 327 -25.06 -16.90 -5.86
CA ASP A 327 -23.90 -16.07 -5.60
C ASP A 327 -23.08 -15.76 -6.86
N TYR A 328 -23.47 -16.33 -8.03
CA TYR A 328 -22.81 -16.01 -9.30
C TYR A 328 -22.94 -14.52 -9.66
N ASP A 329 -21.82 -13.91 -9.99
CA ASP A 329 -21.72 -12.55 -10.51
C ASP A 329 -20.36 -12.32 -11.19
N HIS A 330 -20.15 -11.12 -11.72
CA HIS A 330 -18.88 -10.67 -12.28
C HIS A 330 -18.18 -9.71 -11.31
N PRO A 331 -16.92 -9.95 -10.90
CA PRO A 331 -16.15 -8.99 -10.10
C PRO A 331 -16.05 -7.64 -10.81
N MET A 332 -16.44 -6.56 -10.12
CA MET A 332 -16.56 -5.23 -10.74
C MET A 332 -15.25 -4.70 -11.32
N TYR A 333 -14.12 -5.01 -10.69
CA TYR A 333 -12.80 -4.46 -11.07
C TYR A 333 -12.00 -5.39 -11.99
N ILE A 334 -12.56 -6.53 -12.40
CA ILE A 334 -11.97 -7.43 -13.39
C ILE A 334 -12.71 -7.24 -14.72
N GLU A 335 -11.98 -6.88 -15.78
CA GLU A 335 -12.59 -6.62 -17.10
C GLU A 335 -13.08 -7.90 -17.75
N ARG A 336 -12.30 -8.98 -17.68
CA ARG A 336 -12.60 -10.27 -18.29
C ARG A 336 -12.69 -11.36 -17.23
N LEU A 337 -13.73 -12.17 -17.32
CA LEU A 337 -13.94 -13.35 -16.49
C LEU A 337 -14.31 -14.54 -17.38
N ASP A 338 -13.49 -15.58 -17.36
CA ASP A 338 -13.81 -16.82 -18.05
C ASP A 338 -14.54 -17.78 -17.11
N VAL A 339 -15.68 -18.30 -17.57
CA VAL A 339 -16.40 -19.39 -16.90
C VAL A 339 -15.87 -20.70 -17.47
N VAL A 340 -15.14 -21.46 -16.66
CA VAL A 340 -14.45 -22.68 -17.11
C VAL A 340 -15.42 -23.86 -17.24
N ALA A 341 -16.35 -23.97 -16.29
CA ALA A 341 -17.35 -25.03 -16.29
C ALA A 341 -18.65 -24.56 -15.64
N VAL A 342 -19.76 -25.12 -16.08
CA VAL A 342 -21.10 -24.97 -15.49
C VAL A 342 -21.72 -26.33 -15.40
N GLY A 343 -22.30 -26.69 -14.24
CA GLY A 343 -22.92 -27.99 -14.04
C GLY A 343 -23.90 -28.01 -12.89
N ASP A 344 -24.78 -29.01 -12.89
CA ASP A 344 -25.77 -29.24 -11.83
C ASP A 344 -25.18 -30.00 -10.62
N THR A 345 -23.98 -30.55 -10.78
CA THR A 345 -23.25 -31.27 -9.73
C THR A 345 -21.76 -30.86 -9.73
N ILE A 346 -21.09 -31.06 -8.60
CA ILE A 346 -19.65 -30.80 -8.50
C ILE A 346 -18.84 -31.80 -9.35
N GLU A 347 -19.33 -33.04 -9.50
CA GLU A 347 -18.74 -34.03 -10.40
C GLU A 347 -18.76 -33.55 -11.87
N GLU A 348 -19.86 -32.92 -12.30
CA GLU A 348 -19.94 -32.30 -13.63
C GLU A 348 -18.90 -31.16 -13.79
N ILE A 349 -18.80 -30.27 -12.80
CA ILE A 349 -17.79 -29.18 -12.81
C ILE A 349 -16.37 -29.75 -12.92
N GLU A 350 -16.05 -30.78 -12.14
CA GLU A 350 -14.74 -31.43 -12.15
C GLU A 350 -14.43 -32.04 -13.53
N ARG A 351 -15.39 -32.82 -14.07
CA ARG A 351 -15.28 -33.46 -15.39
C ARG A 351 -15.19 -32.44 -16.53
N GLU A 352 -16.07 -31.44 -16.56
CA GLU A 352 -16.14 -30.47 -17.66
C GLU A 352 -14.91 -29.54 -17.67
N SER A 353 -14.40 -29.16 -16.50
CA SER A 353 -13.17 -28.36 -16.41
C SER A 353 -11.92 -29.16 -16.77
N GLY A 354 -11.84 -30.42 -16.38
CA GLY A 354 -10.66 -31.25 -16.59
C GLY A 354 -9.41 -30.76 -15.87
N LEU A 355 -9.56 -29.96 -14.83
CA LEU A 355 -8.46 -29.25 -14.16
C LEU A 355 -7.94 -29.98 -12.92
N PHE A 356 -8.80 -30.72 -12.23
CA PHE A 356 -8.52 -31.25 -10.90
C PHE A 356 -8.24 -32.74 -10.93
N PRO A 357 -7.49 -33.29 -9.95
CA PRO A 357 -7.48 -34.75 -9.73
C PRO A 357 -8.87 -35.27 -9.46
N ASP A 358 -9.17 -36.51 -9.94
CA ASP A 358 -10.48 -37.16 -9.80
C ASP A 358 -10.98 -37.16 -8.35
N GLY A 359 -12.15 -36.58 -8.10
CA GLY A 359 -12.80 -36.51 -6.79
C GLY A 359 -12.29 -35.41 -5.87
N ALA A 360 -11.21 -34.73 -6.19
CA ALA A 360 -10.59 -33.76 -5.29
C ALA A 360 -11.49 -32.55 -4.99
N LEU A 361 -12.11 -31.96 -6.03
CA LEU A 361 -13.04 -30.85 -5.83
C LEU A 361 -14.29 -31.30 -5.09
N GLN A 362 -14.79 -32.50 -5.39
CA GLN A 362 -15.94 -33.10 -4.72
C GLN A 362 -15.70 -33.28 -3.21
N GLU A 363 -14.52 -33.78 -2.81
CA GLU A 363 -14.13 -33.90 -1.40
C GLU A 363 -14.05 -32.55 -0.71
N THR A 364 -13.44 -31.54 -1.34
CA THR A 364 -13.31 -30.18 -0.82
C THR A 364 -14.70 -29.56 -0.58
N VAL A 365 -15.60 -29.65 -1.54
CA VAL A 365 -16.98 -29.13 -1.42
C VAL A 365 -17.77 -29.86 -0.38
N ALA A 366 -17.68 -31.21 -0.33
CA ALA A 366 -18.38 -32.01 0.67
C ALA A 366 -17.92 -31.63 2.09
N PHE A 367 -16.61 -31.48 2.30
CA PHE A 367 -16.06 -31.03 3.59
C PHE A 367 -16.56 -29.63 3.93
N TYR A 368 -16.45 -28.66 3.00
CA TYR A 368 -16.90 -27.29 3.22
C TYR A 368 -18.39 -27.26 3.58
N ASN A 369 -19.25 -27.86 2.77
CA ASN A 369 -20.71 -27.89 2.96
C ASN A 369 -21.11 -28.49 4.31
N LYS A 370 -20.43 -29.55 4.75
CA LYS A 370 -20.72 -30.20 6.04
C LYS A 370 -20.61 -29.19 7.21
N PHE A 371 -19.63 -28.37 7.22
CA PHE A 371 -19.43 -27.37 8.29
C PHE A 371 -20.20 -26.07 8.03
N ALA A 372 -20.39 -25.71 6.76
CA ALA A 372 -21.15 -24.51 6.37
C ALA A 372 -22.63 -24.57 6.80
N GLU A 373 -23.21 -25.78 6.97
CA GLU A 373 -24.56 -25.95 7.55
C GLU A 373 -24.73 -25.36 8.95
N THR A 374 -23.64 -25.23 9.69
CA THR A 374 -23.61 -24.63 11.02
C THR A 374 -22.79 -23.33 11.04
N SER A 375 -22.60 -22.70 9.88
CA SER A 375 -21.81 -21.45 9.71
C SER A 375 -20.40 -21.56 10.30
N GLN A 376 -19.73 -22.69 10.07
CA GLN A 376 -18.36 -22.96 10.51
C GLN A 376 -17.43 -23.21 9.34
N ASP A 377 -16.20 -22.75 9.44
CA ASP A 377 -15.09 -23.07 8.55
C ASP A 377 -13.84 -23.43 9.38
N PRO A 378 -13.69 -24.72 9.74
CA PRO A 378 -12.59 -25.14 10.61
C PRO A 378 -11.22 -25.08 9.93
N LYS A 379 -11.16 -25.04 8.59
CA LYS A 379 -9.90 -25.07 7.83
C LYS A 379 -9.29 -23.68 7.66
N PHE A 380 -10.10 -22.66 7.31
CA PHE A 380 -9.61 -21.30 6.99
C PHE A 380 -10.24 -20.21 7.84
N HIS A 381 -11.22 -20.54 8.69
CA HIS A 381 -11.88 -19.60 9.60
C HIS A 381 -12.52 -18.40 8.88
N LYS A 382 -13.16 -18.65 7.74
CA LYS A 382 -14.02 -17.68 7.10
C LYS A 382 -15.08 -17.19 8.08
N SER A 383 -15.39 -15.90 8.08
CA SER A 383 -16.36 -15.34 9.03
C SER A 383 -17.76 -15.89 8.77
N PRO A 384 -18.56 -16.17 9.83
CA PRO A 384 -19.86 -16.82 9.72
C PRO A 384 -20.84 -16.13 8.76
N GLU A 385 -20.75 -14.81 8.65
CA GLU A 385 -21.59 -14.01 7.73
C GLU A 385 -21.38 -14.32 6.25
N TRP A 386 -20.23 -14.92 5.89
CA TRP A 386 -19.85 -15.29 4.52
C TRP A 386 -19.85 -16.80 4.30
N ILE A 387 -20.25 -17.58 5.31
CA ILE A 387 -20.32 -19.04 5.20
C ILE A 387 -21.72 -19.46 4.80
N LYS A 388 -21.83 -20.00 3.60
CA LYS A 388 -23.06 -20.53 3.02
C LYS A 388 -22.74 -21.86 2.34
N PRO A 389 -23.53 -22.94 2.56
CA PRO A 389 -23.36 -24.16 1.80
C PRO A 389 -23.62 -23.93 0.31
N LEU A 390 -22.77 -24.45 -0.55
CA LEU A 390 -22.94 -24.43 -2.00
C LEU A 390 -23.98 -25.48 -2.39
N LYS A 391 -25.21 -25.07 -2.71
CA LYS A 391 -26.35 -25.94 -2.96
C LYS A 391 -27.23 -25.52 -4.13
N ALA A 392 -27.31 -24.24 -4.44
CA ALA A 392 -28.18 -23.72 -5.48
C ALA A 392 -27.56 -23.99 -6.87
N LYS A 393 -28.09 -24.97 -7.56
CA LYS A 393 -27.63 -25.32 -8.92
C LYS A 393 -28.25 -24.41 -9.99
N PRO A 394 -27.55 -24.20 -11.15
CA PRO A 394 -26.25 -24.76 -11.48
C PRO A 394 -25.10 -24.10 -10.70
N PHE A 395 -23.98 -24.81 -10.59
CA PHE A 395 -22.72 -24.30 -10.12
C PHE A 395 -21.90 -23.72 -11.29
N ALA A 396 -21.01 -22.78 -11.00
CA ALA A 396 -20.07 -22.23 -11.97
C ALA A 396 -18.65 -22.17 -11.38
N LEU A 397 -17.66 -22.53 -12.19
CA LEU A 397 -16.26 -22.41 -11.90
C LEU A 397 -15.69 -21.24 -12.70
N LEU A 398 -15.26 -20.17 -11.99
CA LEU A 398 -14.75 -18.94 -12.57
C LEU A 398 -13.22 -18.94 -12.53
N ASP A 399 -12.58 -18.62 -13.64
CA ASP A 399 -11.12 -18.53 -13.71
C ASP A 399 -10.64 -17.17 -13.22
N LEU A 400 -9.99 -17.17 -12.06
CA LEU A 400 -9.37 -15.99 -11.45
C LEU A 400 -7.84 -16.10 -11.46
N SER A 401 -7.27 -16.97 -12.31
CA SER A 401 -5.82 -17.10 -12.48
C SER A 401 -5.18 -15.80 -12.93
N PHE A 402 -3.94 -15.54 -12.50
CA PHE A 402 -3.26 -14.26 -12.75
C PHE A 402 -3.13 -13.94 -14.26
N GLU A 403 -2.89 -14.93 -15.10
CA GLU A 403 -2.83 -14.76 -16.55
C GLU A 403 -4.14 -14.27 -17.18
N ASN A 404 -5.28 -14.47 -16.52
CA ASN A 404 -6.61 -14.08 -16.98
C ASN A 404 -7.15 -12.82 -16.28
N GLN A 405 -6.45 -12.31 -15.27
CA GLN A 405 -6.85 -11.08 -14.60
C GLN A 405 -6.48 -9.87 -15.47
N THR A 406 -7.48 -9.08 -15.84
CA THR A 406 -7.30 -7.79 -16.50
C THR A 406 -8.04 -6.75 -15.66
N ALA A 407 -7.32 -5.80 -15.07
CA ALA A 407 -7.94 -4.77 -14.26
C ALA A 407 -8.68 -3.74 -15.15
N VAL A 408 -9.93 -3.43 -14.80
CA VAL A 408 -10.74 -2.41 -15.49
C VAL A 408 -10.02 -1.06 -15.60
N ILE A 409 -9.28 -0.66 -14.58
CA ILE A 409 -8.53 0.61 -14.57
C ILE A 409 -7.26 0.59 -15.44
N MET A 410 -6.82 -0.59 -15.90
CA MET A 410 -5.67 -0.74 -16.81
C MET A 410 -6.00 -1.75 -17.93
N PRO A 411 -6.89 -1.40 -18.87
CA PRO A 411 -7.30 -2.29 -19.95
C PRO A 411 -6.13 -2.77 -20.78
N GLY A 412 -6.16 -4.05 -21.18
CA GLY A 412 -5.11 -4.67 -22.00
C GLY A 412 -3.86 -5.11 -21.27
N THR A 413 -3.82 -4.97 -19.94
CA THR A 413 -2.78 -5.58 -19.09
C THR A 413 -3.30 -6.87 -18.46
N THR A 414 -2.38 -7.73 -18.01
CA THR A 414 -2.73 -9.00 -17.32
C THR A 414 -1.98 -9.12 -15.99
N GLY A 415 -2.57 -9.86 -15.06
CA GLY A 415 -2.05 -10.08 -13.74
C GLY A 415 -2.47 -9.02 -12.71
N PRO A 416 -2.23 -9.31 -11.42
CA PRO A 416 -2.59 -8.39 -10.34
C PRO A 416 -1.84 -7.06 -10.45
N LEU A 417 -2.50 -5.97 -10.11
CA LEU A 417 -1.84 -4.68 -9.96
C LEU A 417 -0.86 -4.76 -8.79
N THR A 418 0.34 -4.22 -8.99
CA THR A 418 1.44 -4.36 -8.02
C THR A 418 2.26 -3.08 -7.87
N PHE A 419 2.79 -2.87 -6.66
CA PHE A 419 3.82 -1.88 -6.36
C PHE A 419 4.77 -2.40 -5.29
N SER A 420 6.03 -1.89 -5.29
CA SER A 420 7.08 -2.35 -4.39
C SER A 420 6.86 -1.91 -2.94
N LEU A 421 7.24 -2.77 -1.99
CA LEU A 421 7.17 -2.50 -0.53
C LEU A 421 8.55 -2.50 0.14
N GLY A 422 9.61 -2.80 -0.61
CA GLY A 422 10.99 -2.70 -0.14
C GLY A 422 11.64 -1.37 -0.46
N GLY A 423 12.72 -1.07 0.23
CA GLY A 423 13.49 0.17 0.04
C GLY A 423 14.56 0.35 1.11
N LEU A 424 15.00 1.61 1.28
CA LEU A 424 15.98 1.97 2.28
C LEU A 424 15.50 1.64 3.70
N ASP A 425 16.43 1.19 4.53
CA ASP A 425 16.20 0.99 5.95
C ASP A 425 16.35 2.33 6.68
N THR A 426 15.37 2.66 7.52
CA THR A 426 15.32 3.95 8.22
C THR A 426 14.84 3.81 9.65
N LEU A 427 15.29 4.70 10.52
CA LEU A 427 14.65 4.93 11.81
C LEU A 427 13.25 5.56 11.63
N PRO A 428 12.37 5.53 12.63
CA PRO A 428 11.08 6.23 12.58
C PRO A 428 11.19 7.74 12.33
N SER A 429 12.28 8.35 12.76
CA SER A 429 12.61 9.77 12.50
C SER A 429 13.08 10.08 11.08
N GLY A 430 13.28 9.04 10.24
CA GLY A 430 13.61 9.13 8.82
C GLY A 430 15.09 9.01 8.49
N GLU A 431 16.01 9.00 9.45
CA GLU A 431 17.45 8.81 9.19
C GLU A 431 17.69 7.46 8.51
N VAL A 432 18.47 7.48 7.43
CA VAL A 432 18.84 6.27 6.68
C VAL A 432 19.92 5.49 7.43
N ILE A 433 19.70 4.19 7.59
CA ILE A 433 20.64 3.27 8.21
C ILE A 433 21.60 2.76 7.14
N SER A 434 22.90 2.79 7.44
CA SER A 434 23.96 2.27 6.55
C SER A 434 24.03 0.74 6.61
N VAL A 435 24.74 0.14 5.65
CA VAL A 435 25.04 -1.31 5.63
C VAL A 435 25.84 -1.77 6.86
N SER A 436 26.46 -0.86 7.61
CA SER A 436 27.15 -1.15 8.87
C SER A 436 26.24 -1.03 10.11
N GLY A 437 24.97 -0.64 9.94
CA GLY A 437 24.00 -0.47 11.02
C GLY A 437 24.05 0.89 11.74
N SER A 438 24.84 1.84 11.26
CA SER A 438 24.88 3.21 11.78
C SER A 438 24.03 4.15 10.91
N VAL A 439 23.60 5.26 11.48
CA VAL A 439 22.92 6.33 10.73
C VAL A 439 23.91 6.98 9.74
N ILE A 440 23.44 7.30 8.54
CA ILE A 440 24.19 8.13 7.56
C ILE A 440 23.90 9.59 7.88
N PRO A 441 24.89 10.38 8.37
CA PRO A 441 24.65 11.76 8.72
C PRO A 441 24.15 12.59 7.54
N GLY A 442 23.11 13.39 7.76
CA GLY A 442 22.53 14.26 6.74
C GLY A 442 21.65 13.59 5.71
N LEU A 443 21.39 12.29 5.83
CA LEU A 443 20.52 11.56 4.90
C LEU A 443 19.25 11.02 5.58
N TYR A 444 18.11 11.43 5.04
CA TYR A 444 16.76 11.04 5.47
C TYR A 444 15.99 10.45 4.31
N ALA A 445 14.96 9.66 4.60
CA ALA A 445 14.08 9.12 3.58
C ALA A 445 12.69 8.82 4.15
N ALA A 446 11.65 8.90 3.31
CA ALA A 446 10.28 8.56 3.66
C ALA A 446 9.44 8.10 2.46
N GLY A 447 8.35 7.40 2.72
CA GLY A 447 7.48 6.83 1.69
C GLY A 447 8.09 5.59 1.05
N ARG A 448 7.63 5.21 -0.16
CA ARG A 448 8.02 3.96 -0.82
C ARG A 448 9.49 3.88 -1.27
N VAL A 449 10.26 4.93 -1.14
CA VAL A 449 11.73 4.87 -1.24
C VAL A 449 12.33 4.10 -0.06
N THR A 450 11.57 3.92 1.01
CA THR A 450 11.91 3.15 2.22
C THR A 450 11.11 1.87 2.32
N ALA A 451 11.58 0.93 3.14
CA ALA A 451 10.75 -0.11 3.70
C ALA A 451 10.00 0.48 4.91
N GLY A 452 8.81 1.01 4.66
CA GLY A 452 7.98 1.74 5.62
C GLY A 452 7.15 0.84 6.55
N LEU A 453 5.96 1.31 6.90
CA LEU A 453 4.98 0.56 7.68
C LEU A 453 4.45 -0.66 6.91
N PRO A 454 4.00 -0.57 5.63
CA PRO A 454 3.54 -1.73 4.89
C PRO A 454 4.73 -2.59 4.45
N ARG A 455 4.79 -3.82 4.92
CA ARG A 455 5.93 -4.74 4.71
C ARG A 455 5.60 -5.97 3.88
N THR A 456 4.32 -6.31 3.70
CA THR A 456 3.89 -7.51 2.99
C THR A 456 2.48 -7.34 2.43
N SER A 457 2.21 -7.93 1.25
CA SER A 457 0.86 -8.02 0.69
C SER A 457 -0.10 -8.78 1.61
N LYS A 458 0.39 -9.83 2.27
CA LYS A 458 -0.38 -10.66 3.21
C LYS A 458 -1.05 -9.85 4.32
N GLY A 459 -0.37 -8.84 4.85
CA GLY A 459 -0.85 -7.99 5.95
C GLY A 459 -1.24 -6.57 5.52
N TYR A 460 -1.23 -6.28 4.23
CA TYR A 460 -1.56 -4.95 3.73
C TYR A 460 -3.03 -4.59 4.00
N ALA A 461 -3.25 -3.33 4.34
CA ALA A 461 -4.55 -2.68 4.33
C ALA A 461 -4.46 -1.41 3.50
N SER A 462 -5.49 -1.09 2.70
CA SER A 462 -5.51 0.17 1.96
C SER A 462 -5.38 1.35 2.90
N GLY A 463 -4.55 2.29 2.50
CA GLY A 463 -4.21 3.45 3.31
C GLY A 463 -2.89 3.33 4.09
N MET A 464 -2.31 2.14 4.23
CA MET A 464 -1.00 2.00 4.86
C MET A 464 0.08 2.76 4.11
N SER A 465 0.10 2.71 2.76
CA SER A 465 1.15 3.37 1.97
C SER A 465 1.06 4.90 2.00
N VAL A 466 -0.14 5.48 1.86
CA VAL A 466 -0.30 6.94 1.91
C VAL A 466 -0.15 7.44 3.34
N GLY A 467 -0.69 6.72 4.32
CA GLY A 467 -0.50 7.03 5.73
C GLY A 467 0.98 7.02 6.12
N ASP A 468 1.71 5.95 5.79
CA ASP A 468 3.16 5.84 5.99
C ASP A 468 3.93 6.99 5.34
N ALA A 469 3.68 7.22 4.04
CA ALA A 469 4.41 8.22 3.28
C ALA A 469 4.25 9.63 3.86
N THR A 470 3.02 10.03 4.17
CA THR A 470 2.72 11.36 4.68
C THR A 470 3.13 11.52 6.14
N PHE A 471 2.91 10.51 6.98
CA PHE A 471 3.27 10.52 8.40
C PHE A 471 4.79 10.55 8.60
N PHE A 472 5.51 9.56 8.06
CA PHE A 472 6.97 9.51 8.18
C PHE A 472 7.65 10.58 7.34
N GLY A 473 7.03 11.08 6.27
CA GLY A 473 7.47 12.27 5.56
C GLY A 473 7.53 13.49 6.47
N ARG A 474 6.48 13.72 7.26
CA ARG A 474 6.47 14.80 8.27
C ARG A 474 7.61 14.66 9.29
N LEU A 475 7.81 13.44 9.81
CA LEU A 475 8.89 13.19 10.79
C LEU A 475 10.27 13.40 10.17
N ALA A 476 10.51 12.91 8.95
CA ALA A 476 11.78 13.10 8.25
C ALA A 476 12.07 14.57 7.99
N GLY A 477 11.08 15.36 7.58
CA GLY A 477 11.22 16.82 7.39
C GLY A 477 11.55 17.55 8.68
N LYS A 478 10.86 17.24 9.77
CA LYS A 478 11.15 17.81 11.10
C LYS A 478 12.56 17.45 11.58
N SER A 479 12.95 16.18 11.43
CA SER A 479 14.27 15.70 11.84
C SER A 479 15.38 16.36 11.04
N ALA A 480 15.22 16.46 9.73
CA ALA A 480 16.20 17.15 8.88
C ALA A 480 16.33 18.63 9.25
N ALA A 481 15.21 19.34 9.50
CA ALA A 481 15.22 20.75 9.90
C ALA A 481 15.84 20.97 11.29
N ALA A 482 15.69 20.01 12.20
CA ALA A 482 16.24 20.08 13.57
C ALA A 482 17.73 19.70 13.64
N ASN A 483 18.28 19.12 12.57
CA ASN A 483 19.70 18.75 12.55
C ASN A 483 20.59 19.99 12.64
N ALA A 484 21.72 19.87 13.33
CA ALA A 484 22.69 20.94 13.39
C ALA A 484 23.30 21.21 12.00
N ASP A 485 23.68 22.47 11.74
CA ASP A 485 24.36 22.80 10.50
C ASP A 485 25.62 21.94 10.35
N GLN A 486 25.79 21.35 9.18
CA GLN A 486 26.94 20.48 8.86
C GLN A 486 28.12 21.31 8.36
N VAL A 487 28.51 22.34 9.11
CA VAL A 487 29.57 23.28 8.75
C VAL A 487 30.95 22.64 8.86
#